data_7f2a2f0a7abcd7b5b5de238b3cc4462e
#
_entry.id   7f2a2f0a7abcd7b5b5de238b3cc4462e
#
_cell.length_a   1.000
_cell.length_b   1.000
_cell.length_c   1.000
_cell.angle_alpha   90.00
_cell.angle_beta   90.00
_cell.angle_gamma   90.00
#
_symmetry.space_group_name_H-M   'P 1'
#
loop_
_entity.id
_entity.type
_entity.pdbx_description
1 polymer ?
#
loop_
_entity_poly.entity_id
_entity_poly.type
_entity_poly.pdbx_seq_one_letter_code
_entity_poly.pdbx_strand_id
1 'polypeptide(L)'
;ADMWAVLWNLWLREQETKVVKELDFAWSTDPISRLSTTTILHNAGITGDDTNGYPAFYKGKYHTGINPFLDPHMETVLNSEESKKYCTHHYVTKMMELKKKYNLTY
;
A
#
# COMPACT_ATOMS: atom_id res chain seq x y z
N ALA A 1 11.02 -11.36 -0.71
CA ALA A 1 12.15 -12.24 -0.41
C ALA A 1 12.97 -11.73 0.78
N ASP A 2 13.13 -10.41 0.91
CA ASP A 2 13.99 -9.81 1.94
C ASP A 2 13.50 -10.09 3.37
N MET A 3 12.20 -10.03 3.60
CA MET A 3 11.62 -10.30 4.92
C MET A 3 11.82 -11.74 5.35
N TRP A 4 11.71 -12.70 4.43
CA TRP A 4 11.98 -14.11 4.72
C TRP A 4 13.43 -14.34 5.05
N ALA A 5 14.36 -13.67 4.36
CA ALA A 5 15.79 -13.77 4.64
C ALA A 5 16.12 -13.27 6.05
N VAL A 6 15.53 -12.17 6.49
CA VAL A 6 15.69 -11.66 7.86
C VAL A 6 15.19 -12.69 8.89
N LEU A 7 13.98 -13.22 8.70
CA LEU A 7 13.38 -14.20 9.60
C LEU A 7 14.23 -15.47 9.70
N TRP A 8 14.67 -16.01 8.56
CA TRP A 8 15.50 -17.21 8.54
C TRP A 8 16.86 -17.00 9.21
N ASN A 9 17.48 -15.82 9.04
CA ASN A 9 18.72 -15.48 9.72
C ASN A 9 18.56 -15.38 11.25
N LEU A 10 17.44 -14.81 11.70
CA LEU A 10 17.13 -14.76 13.14
C LEU A 10 16.97 -16.17 13.73
N TRP A 11 16.26 -17.07 13.04
CA TRP A 11 16.08 -18.44 13.47
C TRP A 11 17.41 -19.23 13.45
N LEU A 12 18.24 -19.02 12.43
CA LEU A 12 19.56 -19.65 12.34
C LEU A 12 20.44 -19.26 13.54
N ARG A 13 20.30 -18.04 14.04
CA ARG A 13 21.04 -17.51 15.20
C ARG A 13 20.33 -17.76 16.53
N GLU A 14 19.33 -18.62 16.55
CA GLU A 14 18.56 -18.96 17.72
C GLU A 14 17.89 -17.76 18.40
N GLN A 15 17.54 -16.73 17.60
CA GLN A 15 16.79 -15.58 18.09
C GLN A 15 15.30 -15.90 18.11
N GLU A 16 14.63 -15.57 19.21
CA GLU A 16 13.19 -15.70 19.28
C GLU A 16 12.50 -14.67 18.41
N THR A 17 11.43 -15.10 17.74
CA THR A 17 10.56 -14.22 16.98
C THR A 17 9.13 -14.35 17.51
N LYS A 18 8.39 -13.25 17.47
CA LYS A 18 7.03 -13.22 18.00
C LYS A 18 6.08 -12.56 17.02
N VAL A 19 4.94 -13.18 16.80
CA VAL A 19 3.84 -12.55 16.07
C VAL A 19 3.06 -11.68 17.06
N VAL A 20 2.98 -10.38 16.77
CA VAL A 20 2.32 -9.40 17.63
C VAL A 20 1.07 -8.91 16.92
N LYS A 21 -0.10 -9.12 17.54
CA LYS A 21 -1.39 -8.75 16.96
C LYS A 21 -1.48 -7.26 16.62
N GLU A 22 -0.90 -6.41 17.45
CA GLU A 22 -0.89 -4.97 17.27
C GLU A 22 -0.10 -4.51 16.03
N LEU A 23 0.76 -5.40 15.48
CA LEU A 23 1.50 -5.17 14.25
C LEU A 23 0.85 -5.82 13.03
N ASP A 24 -0.37 -6.35 13.18
CA ASP A 24 -1.13 -6.85 12.04
C ASP A 24 -1.40 -5.73 11.04
N PHE A 25 -1.52 -6.07 9.79
CA PHE A 25 -1.60 -5.10 8.70
C PHE A 25 -2.72 -5.44 7.72
N ALA A 26 -3.19 -4.41 7.01
CA ALA A 26 -4.09 -4.56 5.88
C ALA A 26 -3.30 -4.48 4.57
N TRP A 27 -3.68 -5.31 3.62
CA TRP A 27 -3.21 -5.20 2.25
C TRP A 27 -3.96 -4.09 1.51
N SER A 28 -3.35 -3.53 0.47
CA SER A 28 -4.02 -2.51 -0.36
C SER A 28 -5.26 -3.04 -1.08
N THR A 29 -5.35 -4.35 -1.29
CA THR A 29 -6.49 -5.02 -1.89
C THR A 29 -7.54 -5.50 -0.88
N ASP A 30 -7.30 -5.33 0.41
CA ASP A 30 -8.28 -5.69 1.44
C ASP A 30 -9.46 -4.72 1.45
N PRO A 31 -10.63 -5.18 1.93
CA PRO A 31 -11.76 -4.28 2.15
C PRO A 31 -11.39 -3.12 3.07
N ILE A 32 -11.94 -1.94 2.79
CA ILE A 32 -11.61 -0.73 3.54
C ILE A 32 -11.93 -0.85 5.04
N SER A 33 -12.86 -1.72 5.40
CA SER A 33 -13.18 -2.01 6.81
C SER A 33 -12.01 -2.55 7.62
N ARG A 34 -11.00 -3.13 6.97
CA ARG A 34 -9.78 -3.61 7.65
C ARG A 34 -8.98 -2.48 8.32
N LEU A 35 -9.14 -1.25 7.87
CA LEU A 35 -8.44 -0.10 8.45
C LEU A 35 -8.90 0.20 9.89
N SER A 36 -10.10 -0.24 10.28
CA SER A 36 -10.59 -0.06 11.64
C SER A 36 -9.99 -1.04 12.66
N THR A 37 -9.39 -2.13 12.18
CA THR A 37 -8.84 -3.20 13.02
C THR A 37 -7.32 -3.35 12.90
N THR A 38 -6.69 -2.58 12.01
CA THR A 38 -5.24 -2.63 11.78
C THR A 38 -4.64 -1.24 11.87
N THR A 39 -3.36 -1.15 12.25
CA THR A 39 -2.64 0.13 12.36
C THR A 39 -1.65 0.34 11.22
N ILE A 40 -1.41 -0.69 10.42
CA ILE A 40 -0.45 -0.67 9.32
C ILE A 40 -1.16 -0.98 8.02
N LEU A 41 -0.93 -0.15 7.01
CA LEU A 41 -1.36 -0.44 5.64
C LEU A 41 -0.13 -0.80 4.80
N HIS A 42 -0.08 -2.06 4.35
CA HIS A 42 1.00 -2.56 3.52
C HIS A 42 0.64 -2.43 2.05
N ASN A 43 1.32 -1.55 1.36
CA ASN A 43 1.14 -1.40 -0.08
C ASN A 43 2.11 -2.32 -0.83
N ALA A 44 1.67 -3.54 -1.11
CA ALA A 44 2.45 -4.52 -1.87
C ALA A 44 2.53 -4.15 -3.36
N GLY A 45 3.40 -4.85 -4.09
CA GLY A 45 3.51 -4.70 -5.54
C GLY A 45 2.41 -5.46 -6.27
N ILE A 46 1.20 -4.91 -6.27
CA ILE A 46 0.04 -5.50 -6.95
C ILE A 46 -0.03 -5.10 -8.42
N THR A 47 -0.77 -5.86 -9.19
CA THR A 47 -1.04 -5.62 -10.61
C THR A 47 -2.56 -5.53 -10.86
N GLY A 48 -2.94 -5.24 -12.11
CA GLY A 48 -4.35 -5.22 -12.51
C GLY A 48 -5.07 -6.56 -12.31
N ASP A 49 -4.35 -7.67 -12.34
CA ASP A 49 -4.92 -8.99 -12.07
C ASP A 49 -5.36 -9.14 -10.60
N ASP A 50 -4.59 -8.55 -9.68
CA ASP A 50 -4.91 -8.58 -8.25
C ASP A 50 -6.17 -7.78 -7.92
N THR A 51 -6.51 -6.80 -8.73
CA THR A 51 -7.62 -5.89 -8.49
C THR A 51 -8.86 -6.20 -9.34
N ASN A 52 -8.80 -7.21 -10.22
CA ASN A 52 -9.85 -7.45 -11.22
C ASN A 52 -10.18 -6.19 -12.04
N GLY A 53 -9.18 -5.33 -12.27
CA GLY A 53 -9.28 -4.15 -13.11
C GLY A 53 -9.75 -2.87 -12.46
N TYR A 54 -10.10 -2.85 -11.17
CA TYR A 54 -10.39 -1.55 -10.53
C TYR A 54 -9.10 -0.74 -10.36
N PRO A 55 -9.16 0.60 -10.47
CA PRO A 55 -7.98 1.44 -10.29
C PRO A 55 -7.38 1.34 -8.89
N ALA A 56 -6.07 1.18 -8.81
CA ALA A 56 -5.32 1.06 -7.56
C ALA A 56 -3.96 1.71 -7.68
N PHE A 57 -3.25 1.81 -6.57
CA PHE A 57 -1.86 2.26 -6.59
C PHE A 57 -0.95 1.09 -6.96
N TYR A 58 -0.35 1.16 -8.14
CA TYR A 58 0.57 0.15 -8.66
C TYR A 58 2.02 0.65 -8.53
N LYS A 59 2.66 0.36 -7.39
CA LYS A 59 3.99 0.90 -7.09
C LYS A 59 5.05 0.53 -8.13
N GLY A 60 4.89 -0.62 -8.79
CA GLY A 60 5.82 -1.05 -9.85
C GLY A 60 5.92 -0.08 -11.02
N LYS A 61 4.88 0.70 -11.26
CA LYS A 61 4.87 1.73 -12.32
C LYS A 61 5.92 2.82 -12.08
N TYR A 62 6.30 3.05 -10.84
CA TYR A 62 7.13 4.20 -10.46
C TYR A 62 8.62 3.88 -10.33
N HIS A 63 9.03 2.66 -10.68
CA HIS A 63 10.46 2.27 -10.73
C HIS A 63 11.27 3.06 -11.76
N THR A 64 10.61 3.61 -12.77
CA THR A 64 11.25 4.33 -13.88
C THR A 64 11.48 5.82 -13.59
N GLY A 65 11.25 6.27 -12.36
CA GLY A 65 11.45 7.66 -11.98
C GLY A 65 10.25 8.58 -12.21
N ILE A 66 9.09 8.03 -12.58
CA ILE A 66 7.86 8.81 -12.66
C ILE A 66 7.46 9.20 -11.23
N ASN A 67 7.17 10.49 -11.03
CA ASN A 67 6.72 10.99 -9.73
C ASN A 67 5.25 10.61 -9.51
N PRO A 68 4.93 9.74 -8.53
CA PRO A 68 3.55 9.31 -8.31
C PRO A 68 2.62 10.44 -7.88
N PHE A 69 3.12 11.48 -7.24
CA PHE A 69 2.30 12.63 -6.84
C PHE A 69 1.79 13.46 -8.01
N LEU A 70 2.42 13.32 -9.18
CA LEU A 70 2.05 14.05 -10.40
C LEU A 70 1.29 13.19 -11.40
N ASP A 71 1.09 11.91 -11.12
CA ASP A 71 0.43 11.00 -12.03
C ASP A 71 -1.10 11.21 -11.99
N PRO A 72 -1.73 11.51 -13.14
CA PRO A 72 -3.19 11.65 -13.22
C PRO A 72 -3.96 10.39 -12.79
N HIS A 73 -3.32 9.23 -12.80
CA HIS A 73 -3.91 7.98 -12.33
C HIS A 73 -4.41 8.07 -10.88
N MET A 74 -3.79 8.90 -10.05
CA MET A 74 -4.22 9.08 -8.66
C MET A 74 -5.64 9.65 -8.59
N GLU A 75 -5.99 10.58 -9.48
CA GLU A 75 -7.36 11.11 -9.59
C GLU A 75 -8.34 10.01 -10.03
N THR A 76 -7.91 9.14 -10.93
CA THR A 76 -8.72 8.00 -11.37
C THR A 76 -9.06 7.09 -10.20
N VAL A 77 -8.08 6.79 -9.34
CA VAL A 77 -8.30 5.98 -8.12
C VAL A 77 -9.28 6.68 -7.18
N LEU A 78 -9.07 7.97 -6.90
CA LEU A 78 -9.91 8.73 -5.98
C LEU A 78 -11.37 8.81 -6.44
N ASN A 79 -11.60 8.91 -7.74
CA ASN A 79 -12.93 9.06 -8.33
C ASN A 79 -13.63 7.72 -8.63
N SER A 80 -12.93 6.60 -8.47
CA SER A 80 -13.50 5.28 -8.74
C SER A 80 -14.37 4.80 -7.59
N GLU A 81 -15.65 4.59 -7.85
CA GLU A 81 -16.58 4.04 -6.84
C GLU A 81 -16.19 2.62 -6.41
N GLU A 82 -15.63 1.82 -7.31
CA GLU A 82 -15.15 0.48 -6.97
C GLU A 82 -13.93 0.56 -6.06
N SER A 83 -12.97 1.43 -6.36
CA SER A 83 -11.74 1.58 -5.56
C SER A 83 -12.00 2.06 -4.14
N LYS A 84 -13.08 2.81 -3.91
CA LYS A 84 -13.48 3.29 -2.57
C LYS A 84 -13.78 2.16 -1.58
N LYS A 85 -14.00 0.96 -2.07
CA LYS A 85 -14.28 -0.22 -1.24
C LYS A 85 -13.03 -0.86 -0.66
N TYR A 86 -11.83 -0.45 -1.10
CA TYR A 86 -10.56 -1.11 -0.80
C TYR A 86 -9.56 -0.16 -0.17
N CYS A 87 -8.60 -0.73 0.56
CA CYS A 87 -7.58 0.03 1.28
C CYS A 87 -6.68 0.87 0.35
N THR A 88 -6.50 0.47 -0.90
CA THR A 88 -5.72 1.26 -1.88
C THR A 88 -6.26 2.68 -2.05
N HIS A 89 -7.58 2.87 -1.99
CA HIS A 89 -8.19 4.20 -2.05
C HIS A 89 -7.75 5.07 -0.88
N HIS A 90 -7.71 4.52 0.33
CA HIS A 90 -7.24 5.23 1.51
C HIS A 90 -5.75 5.62 1.36
N TYR A 91 -4.93 4.72 0.83
CA TYR A 91 -3.52 4.98 0.58
C TYR A 91 -3.33 6.18 -0.35
N VAL A 92 -4.05 6.20 -1.48
CA VAL A 92 -3.99 7.31 -2.44
C VAL A 92 -4.54 8.60 -1.84
N THR A 93 -5.60 8.52 -1.04
CA THR A 93 -6.14 9.69 -0.32
C THR A 93 -5.06 10.32 0.55
N LYS A 94 -4.32 9.52 1.31
CA LYS A 94 -3.22 10.01 2.16
C LYS A 94 -2.07 10.59 1.35
N MET A 95 -1.73 9.99 0.21
CA MET A 95 -0.73 10.55 -0.70
C MET A 95 -1.13 11.95 -1.17
N MET A 96 -2.38 12.13 -1.57
CA MET A 96 -2.85 13.43 -2.08
C MET A 96 -2.96 14.48 -0.97
N GLU A 97 -3.29 14.08 0.25
CA GLU A 97 -3.22 14.96 1.42
C GLU A 97 -1.79 15.45 1.67
N LEU A 98 -0.80 14.57 1.59
CA LEU A 98 0.62 14.92 1.72
C LEU A 98 1.08 15.85 0.60
N LYS A 99 0.68 15.57 -0.64
CA LYS A 99 0.98 16.43 -1.78
C LYS A 99 0.52 17.86 -1.52
N LYS A 100 -0.69 18.03 -1.05
CA LYS A 100 -1.27 19.34 -0.75
C LYS A 100 -0.55 20.00 0.42
N LYS A 101 -0.31 19.27 1.50
CA LYS A 101 0.29 19.79 2.73
C LYS A 101 1.72 20.31 2.51
N TYR A 102 2.52 19.57 1.72
CA TYR A 102 3.93 19.87 1.50
C TYR A 102 4.22 20.45 0.10
N ASN A 103 3.19 20.72 -0.68
CA ASN A 103 3.30 21.31 -2.03
C ASN A 103 4.25 20.49 -2.94
N LEU A 104 4.03 19.19 -3.00
CA LEU A 104 4.87 18.26 -3.76
C LEU A 104 4.50 18.32 -5.26
N THR A 105 5.08 19.28 -5.97
CA THR A 105 4.76 19.57 -7.39
C THR A 105 5.93 19.36 -8.34
N TYR A 106 7.02 18.80 -7.87
CA TYR A 106 8.23 18.57 -8.68
C TYR A 106 8.60 17.10 -8.81
#